data_b28c117eedec35beba5eacfe06d5812d
#
_entry.id   b28c117eedec35beba5eacfe06d5812d
#
_cell.length_a   1.000
_cell.length_b   1.000
_cell.length_c   1.000
_cell.angle_alpha   90.00
_cell.angle_beta   90.00
_cell.angle_gamma   90.00
#
_symmetry.space_group_name_H-M   'P 1'
#
loop_
_entity.id
_entity.type
_entity.pdbx_description
1 polymer ?
#
loop_
_entity_poly.entity_id
_entity_poly.type
_entity_poly.pdbx_seq_one_letter_code
_entity_poly.pdbx_strand_id
1 'polypeptide(L)'
;NNIIKYAPQLINYYQNELCKKVSQEINLKLYPTDLKFPTSCALLIYENEGDWINWHYDYNYYNGRFFTVLIPITNNITCTEFQFKDSNNDIKSINLINNNSVCFEGNYLYHRASKMCKNEKRIILSCQFVTDNNMSLINNIRIKMKDFAYIGKLF
;
A
#
# COMPACT_ATOMS: atom_id res chain seq x y z
N ASN A 1 -1.25 -6.04 14.69
CA ASN A 1 -1.66 -4.96 13.80
C ASN A 1 -2.68 -4.08 14.54
N ASN A 2 -2.34 -2.81 14.76
CA ASN A 2 -3.18 -1.88 15.52
C ASN A 2 -4.54 -1.62 14.84
N ILE A 3 -4.61 -1.66 13.51
CA ILE A 3 -5.87 -1.47 12.78
C ILE A 3 -6.86 -2.59 13.11
N ILE A 4 -6.42 -3.85 13.17
CA ILE A 4 -7.28 -4.97 13.52
C ILE A 4 -7.91 -4.77 14.90
N LYS A 5 -7.14 -4.25 15.85
CA LYS A 5 -7.59 -4.04 17.25
C LYS A 5 -8.49 -2.81 17.40
N TYR A 6 -8.13 -1.69 16.77
CA TYR A 6 -8.77 -0.39 17.05
C TYR A 6 -9.73 0.09 15.97
N ALA A 7 -9.70 -0.49 14.77
CA ALA A 7 -10.57 -0.14 13.65
C ALA A 7 -11.00 -1.37 12.83
N PRO A 8 -11.67 -2.37 13.45
CA PRO A 8 -12.07 -3.61 12.75
C PRO A 8 -13.01 -3.34 11.57
N GLN A 9 -13.77 -2.24 11.58
CA GLN A 9 -14.61 -1.81 10.46
C GLN A 9 -13.78 -1.48 9.19
N LEU A 10 -12.57 -0.96 9.33
CA LEU A 10 -11.68 -0.73 8.18
C LEU A 10 -11.19 -2.05 7.58
N ILE A 11 -10.97 -3.04 8.42
CA ILE A 11 -10.60 -4.38 7.95
C ILE A 11 -11.75 -5.03 7.19
N ASN A 12 -12.97 -4.93 7.74
CA ASN A 12 -14.16 -5.45 7.05
C ASN A 12 -14.38 -4.73 5.70
N TYR A 13 -14.24 -3.40 5.66
CA TYR A 13 -14.31 -2.62 4.43
C TYR A 13 -13.25 -3.07 3.41
N TYR A 14 -11.99 -3.20 3.85
CA TYR A 14 -10.87 -3.67 3.01
C TYR A 14 -11.15 -5.04 2.39
N GLN A 15 -11.57 -6.00 3.23
CA GLN A 15 -11.73 -7.40 2.79
C GLN A 15 -12.95 -7.63 1.89
N ASN A 16 -14.00 -6.84 2.05
CA ASN A 16 -15.27 -7.04 1.37
C ASN A 16 -15.57 -5.95 0.34
N GLU A 17 -15.92 -4.75 0.80
CA GLU A 17 -16.44 -3.70 -0.08
C GLU A 17 -15.36 -3.14 -1.01
N LEU A 18 -14.20 -2.78 -0.46
CA LEU A 18 -13.11 -2.23 -1.25
C LEU A 18 -12.58 -3.25 -2.25
N CYS A 19 -12.37 -4.50 -1.81
CA CYS A 19 -11.92 -5.58 -2.69
C CYS A 19 -12.88 -5.78 -3.88
N LYS A 20 -14.19 -5.77 -3.63
CA LYS A 20 -15.21 -5.88 -4.68
C LYS A 20 -15.18 -4.69 -5.63
N LYS A 21 -15.13 -3.45 -5.11
CA LYS A 21 -15.07 -2.22 -5.93
C LYS A 21 -13.85 -2.21 -6.83
N VAL A 22 -12.66 -2.44 -6.26
CA VAL A 22 -11.41 -2.45 -7.04
C VAL A 22 -11.43 -3.57 -8.09
N SER A 23 -11.94 -4.76 -7.75
CA SER A 23 -12.09 -5.86 -8.71
C SER A 23 -12.97 -5.47 -9.91
N GLN A 24 -14.04 -4.75 -9.67
CA GLN A 24 -14.95 -4.27 -10.72
C GLN A 24 -14.27 -3.20 -11.59
N GLU A 25 -13.62 -2.20 -10.98
CA GLU A 25 -12.98 -1.10 -11.70
C GLU A 25 -11.85 -1.55 -12.64
N ILE A 26 -11.03 -2.52 -12.19
CA ILE A 26 -9.93 -3.02 -13.03
C ILE A 26 -10.30 -4.26 -13.86
N ASN A 27 -11.55 -4.72 -13.74
CA ASN A 27 -12.08 -5.92 -14.41
C ASN A 27 -11.23 -7.18 -14.17
N LEU A 28 -10.80 -7.39 -12.92
CA LEU A 28 -10.04 -8.55 -12.48
C LEU A 28 -10.61 -9.08 -11.16
N LYS A 29 -10.63 -10.40 -11.01
CA LYS A 29 -10.95 -11.00 -9.71
C LYS A 29 -9.77 -10.80 -8.76
N LEU A 30 -10.01 -10.07 -7.68
CA LEU A 30 -9.01 -9.80 -6.65
C LEU A 30 -9.36 -10.52 -5.34
N TYR A 31 -8.32 -10.75 -4.56
CA TYR A 31 -8.37 -11.23 -3.19
C TYR A 31 -7.56 -10.28 -2.30
N PRO A 32 -8.02 -9.96 -1.09
CA PRO A 32 -7.21 -9.23 -0.13
C PRO A 32 -6.01 -10.07 0.29
N THR A 33 -4.87 -9.44 0.52
CA THR A 33 -3.69 -10.13 1.04
C THR A 33 -3.88 -10.51 2.51
N ASP A 34 -3.12 -11.49 3.01
CA ASP A 34 -3.26 -12.03 4.36
C ASP A 34 -2.93 -10.98 5.42
N LEU A 35 -3.84 -10.75 6.35
CA LEU A 35 -3.72 -9.75 7.43
C LEU A 35 -2.59 -10.04 8.45
N LYS A 36 -1.98 -11.23 8.39
CA LYS A 36 -0.75 -11.48 9.16
C LYS A 36 0.40 -10.56 8.72
N PHE A 37 0.37 -10.04 7.49
CA PHE A 37 1.34 -9.06 7.01
C PHE A 37 0.86 -7.65 7.35
N PRO A 38 1.67 -6.85 8.05
CA PRO A 38 1.28 -5.51 8.48
C PRO A 38 1.02 -4.56 7.30
N THR A 39 1.55 -4.86 6.11
CA THR A 39 1.37 -4.06 4.89
C THR A 39 0.08 -4.34 4.15
N SER A 40 -0.63 -5.43 4.46
CA SER A 40 -1.88 -5.81 3.76
C SER A 40 -2.96 -4.75 3.85
N CYS A 41 -3.11 -4.15 5.04
CA CYS A 41 -3.97 -3.01 5.29
C CYS A 41 -3.27 -2.15 6.35
N ALA A 42 -2.74 -1.01 5.95
CA ALA A 42 -1.88 -0.17 6.78
C ALA A 42 -2.25 1.31 6.69
N LEU A 43 -2.11 2.03 7.80
CA LEU A 43 -2.13 3.49 7.81
C LEU A 43 -0.70 4.01 7.67
N LEU A 44 -0.45 4.75 6.62
CA LEU A 44 0.78 5.49 6.40
C LEU A 44 0.56 6.90 6.92
N ILE A 45 1.27 7.25 7.98
CA ILE A 45 1.10 8.51 8.69
C ILE A 45 2.37 9.33 8.51
N TYR A 46 2.23 10.54 7.97
CA TYR A 46 3.27 11.51 7.75
C TYR A 46 2.85 12.80 8.46
N GLU A 47 3.61 13.22 9.46
CA GLU A 47 3.25 14.36 10.34
C GLU A 47 4.41 15.34 10.54
N ASN A 48 5.63 14.93 10.18
CA ASN A 48 6.81 15.75 10.38
C ASN A 48 7.34 16.30 9.06
N GLU A 49 7.90 17.50 9.11
CA GLU A 49 8.66 18.03 7.98
C GLU A 49 9.78 17.04 7.60
N GLY A 50 9.85 16.71 6.32
CA GLY A 50 10.84 15.78 5.80
C GLY A 50 10.43 14.31 5.82
N ASP A 51 9.28 13.93 6.42
CA ASP A 51 8.76 12.55 6.30
C ASP A 51 8.59 12.18 4.83
N TRP A 52 9.01 10.98 4.45
CA TRP A 52 9.01 10.52 3.06
C TRP A 52 9.11 9.01 2.95
N ILE A 53 8.81 8.48 1.75
CA ILE A 53 9.19 7.11 1.35
C ILE A 53 10.01 7.22 0.09
N ASN A 54 11.18 6.57 0.07
CA ASN A 54 12.08 6.58 -1.07
C ASN A 54 11.49 5.83 -2.27
N TRP A 55 12.12 6.00 -3.43
CA TRP A 55 11.85 5.22 -4.62
C TRP A 55 11.92 3.72 -4.33
N HIS A 56 10.85 3.00 -4.63
CA HIS A 56 10.74 1.56 -4.40
C HIS A 56 9.70 0.93 -5.31
N TYR A 57 9.75 -0.39 -5.37
CA TYR A 57 8.66 -1.26 -5.78
C TYR A 57 8.07 -1.90 -4.54
N ASP A 58 6.77 -2.14 -4.52
CA ASP A 58 6.16 -2.95 -3.49
C ASP A 58 6.57 -4.42 -3.69
N TYR A 59 6.68 -5.15 -2.59
CA TYR A 59 7.12 -6.53 -2.67
C TYR A 59 5.94 -7.48 -2.77
N ASN A 60 5.86 -8.22 -3.89
CA ASN A 60 4.85 -9.26 -4.09
C ASN A 60 5.37 -10.62 -3.62
N TYR A 61 4.69 -11.22 -2.64
CA TYR A 61 4.97 -12.57 -2.14
C TYR A 61 4.04 -13.63 -2.74
N TYR A 62 3.05 -13.23 -3.49
CA TYR A 62 1.99 -14.07 -4.05
C TYR A 62 2.30 -14.45 -5.50
N ASN A 63 1.63 -15.50 -6.00
CA ASN A 63 1.84 -15.96 -7.37
C ASN A 63 1.17 -15.06 -8.41
N GLY A 64 0.11 -14.34 -8.03
CA GLY A 64 -0.66 -13.49 -8.92
C GLY A 64 -0.08 -12.09 -9.11
N ARG A 65 -0.80 -11.28 -9.91
CA ARG A 65 -0.56 -9.84 -10.01
C ARG A 65 -0.85 -9.18 -8.66
N PHE A 66 -0.10 -8.15 -8.34
CA PHE A 66 -0.15 -7.50 -7.04
C PHE A 66 -0.51 -6.02 -7.19
N PHE A 67 -1.59 -5.62 -6.55
CA PHE A 67 -2.14 -4.27 -6.63
C PHE A 67 -2.08 -3.57 -5.28
N THR A 68 -1.65 -2.33 -5.29
CA THR A 68 -1.70 -1.41 -4.15
C THR A 68 -2.74 -0.35 -4.41
N VAL A 69 -3.62 -0.14 -3.44
CA VAL A 69 -4.61 0.93 -3.44
C VAL A 69 -4.28 1.91 -2.33
N LEU A 70 -4.10 3.18 -2.67
CA LEU A 70 -3.85 4.27 -1.72
C LEU A 70 -5.09 5.14 -1.62
N ILE A 71 -5.65 5.26 -0.42
CA ILE A 71 -6.86 6.05 -0.11
C ILE A 71 -6.47 7.15 0.87
N PRO A 72 -6.51 8.44 0.47
CA PRO A 72 -6.28 9.55 1.38
C PRO A 72 -7.39 9.63 2.44
N ILE A 73 -7.00 9.58 3.72
CA ILE A 73 -7.90 9.81 4.86
C ILE A 73 -7.85 11.27 5.28
N THR A 74 -6.65 11.81 5.41
CA THR A 74 -6.38 13.22 5.67
C THR A 74 -5.23 13.62 4.77
N ASN A 75 -5.42 14.68 4.02
CA ASN A 75 -4.44 15.13 3.04
C ASN A 75 -4.38 16.66 3.01
N ASN A 76 -3.79 17.24 4.05
CA ASN A 76 -3.48 18.67 4.10
C ASN A 76 -2.04 18.84 3.60
N ILE A 77 -1.89 18.84 2.29
CA ILE A 77 -0.61 18.91 1.60
C ILE A 77 -0.57 20.08 0.62
N THR A 78 0.60 20.68 0.46
CA THR A 78 0.87 21.78 -0.48
C THR A 78 1.99 21.45 -1.45
N CYS A 79 2.98 20.68 -1.01
CA CYS A 79 4.14 20.32 -1.82
C CYS A 79 4.40 18.82 -1.94
N THR A 80 3.82 18.01 -1.03
CA THR A 80 4.06 16.56 -1.02
C THR A 80 3.25 15.87 -2.10
N GLU A 81 3.91 15.03 -2.88
CA GLU A 81 3.31 14.34 -4.03
C GLU A 81 3.50 12.83 -3.92
N PHE A 82 2.56 12.07 -4.48
CA PHE A 82 2.81 10.71 -4.91
C PHE A 82 3.46 10.77 -6.29
N GLN A 83 4.68 10.27 -6.40
CA GLN A 83 5.45 10.30 -7.64
C GLN A 83 5.73 8.89 -8.14
N PHE A 84 5.73 8.72 -9.46
CA PHE A 84 6.10 7.46 -10.11
C PHE A 84 6.90 7.72 -11.38
N LYS A 85 7.61 6.69 -11.85
CA LYS A 85 8.29 6.71 -13.14
C LYS A 85 7.45 6.01 -14.18
N ASP A 86 7.24 6.67 -15.31
CA ASP A 86 6.56 6.09 -16.46
C ASP A 86 7.49 5.19 -17.30
N SER A 87 6.98 4.67 -18.41
CA SER A 87 7.73 3.78 -19.32
C SER A 87 8.98 4.42 -19.92
N ASN A 88 9.04 5.76 -19.99
CA ASN A 88 10.19 6.53 -20.45
C ASN A 88 11.16 6.89 -19.33
N ASN A 89 10.89 6.41 -18.09
CA ASN A 89 11.62 6.76 -16.87
C ASN A 89 11.45 8.23 -16.45
N ASP A 90 10.44 8.93 -17.01
CA ASP A 90 10.08 10.28 -16.61
C ASP A 90 9.32 10.26 -15.29
N ILE A 91 9.60 11.25 -14.43
CA ILE A 91 8.87 11.40 -13.17
C ILE A 91 7.53 12.05 -13.44
N LYS A 92 6.47 11.37 -13.05
CA LYS A 92 5.10 11.87 -13.04
C LYS A 92 4.61 11.99 -11.60
N SER A 93 3.71 12.92 -11.36
CA SER A 93 3.13 13.19 -10.04
C SER A 93 1.61 13.06 -10.07
N ILE A 94 1.04 12.54 -8.99
CA ILE A 94 -0.41 12.52 -8.74
C ILE A 94 -0.65 13.17 -7.39
N ASN A 95 -1.55 14.17 -7.40
CA ASN A 95 -2.08 14.73 -6.16
C ASN A 95 -3.15 13.79 -5.61
N LEU A 96 -2.84 13.11 -4.51
CA LEU A 96 -3.81 12.31 -3.77
C LEU A 96 -4.67 13.26 -2.93
N ILE A 97 -5.76 13.74 -3.52
CA ILE A 97 -6.74 14.58 -2.82
C ILE A 97 -7.81 13.72 -2.14
N ASN A 98 -8.49 14.28 -1.15
CA ASN A 98 -9.59 13.59 -0.48
C ASN A 98 -10.64 13.12 -1.49
N ASN A 99 -11.21 11.95 -1.28
CA ASN A 99 -12.16 11.25 -2.14
C ASN A 99 -11.60 10.70 -3.47
N ASN A 100 -10.30 10.84 -3.74
CA ASN A 100 -9.64 10.13 -4.82
C ASN A 100 -8.80 8.99 -4.27
N SER A 101 -8.75 7.88 -4.99
CA SER A 101 -7.85 6.77 -4.69
C SER A 101 -7.01 6.45 -5.91
N VAL A 102 -5.82 5.93 -5.69
CA VAL A 102 -4.93 5.44 -6.74
C VAL A 102 -4.77 3.94 -6.58
N CYS A 103 -4.97 3.22 -7.69
CA CYS A 103 -4.71 1.78 -7.78
C CYS A 103 -3.63 1.52 -8.80
N PHE A 104 -2.61 0.75 -8.46
CA PHE A 104 -1.50 0.42 -9.36
C PHE A 104 -0.90 -0.95 -9.04
N GLU A 105 -0.19 -1.52 -10.00
CA GLU A 105 0.61 -2.72 -9.75
C GLU A 105 1.90 -2.35 -9.02
N GLY A 106 1.88 -2.54 -7.70
CA GLY A 106 2.95 -2.08 -6.82
C GLY A 106 4.33 -2.67 -7.12
N ASN A 107 4.39 -3.90 -7.60
CA ASN A 107 5.65 -4.56 -7.94
C ASN A 107 6.20 -4.21 -9.33
N TYR A 108 5.47 -3.41 -10.14
CA TYR A 108 5.91 -2.94 -11.45
C TYR A 108 6.07 -1.42 -11.51
N LEU A 109 5.29 -0.66 -10.75
CA LEU A 109 5.39 0.78 -10.73
C LEU A 109 6.47 1.24 -9.75
N TYR A 110 7.56 1.84 -10.26
CA TYR A 110 8.59 2.45 -9.41
C TYR A 110 8.09 3.78 -8.90
N HIS A 111 7.86 3.88 -7.59
CA HIS A 111 7.14 5.00 -7.00
C HIS A 111 7.73 5.47 -5.67
N ARG A 112 7.28 6.65 -5.22
CA ARG A 112 7.65 7.23 -3.94
C ARG A 112 6.59 8.18 -3.40
N ALA A 113 6.68 8.53 -2.10
CA ALA A 113 6.13 9.76 -1.56
C ALA A 113 7.26 10.78 -1.40
N SER A 114 7.12 11.97 -1.99
CA SER A 114 8.10 13.03 -1.83
C SER A 114 8.13 13.54 -0.38
N LYS A 115 9.17 14.30 -0.01
CA LYS A 115 9.32 14.82 1.35
C LYS A 115 8.16 15.75 1.73
N MET A 116 7.69 15.61 2.96
CA MET A 116 6.71 16.52 3.55
C MET A 116 7.29 17.93 3.75
N CYS A 117 6.51 18.93 3.39
CA CYS A 117 6.81 20.32 3.75
C CYS A 117 6.35 20.64 5.17
N LYS A 118 6.75 21.80 5.65
CA LYS A 118 6.35 22.31 6.96
C LYS A 118 4.83 22.49 7.04
N ASN A 119 4.24 22.11 8.17
CA ASN A 119 2.80 22.23 8.45
C ASN A 119 1.89 21.36 7.57
N GLU A 120 2.43 20.39 6.86
CA GLU A 120 1.64 19.38 6.14
C GLU A 120 1.27 18.21 7.07
N LYS A 121 0.14 17.57 6.76
CA LYS A 121 -0.27 16.31 7.38
C LYS A 121 -0.90 15.40 6.32
N ARG A 122 -0.45 14.16 6.29
CA ARG A 122 -0.93 13.16 5.33
C ARG A 122 -1.15 11.83 6.05
N ILE A 123 -2.35 11.31 5.94
CA ILE A 123 -2.70 9.96 6.40
C ILE A 123 -3.32 9.21 5.23
N ILE A 124 -2.70 8.12 4.82
CA ILE A 124 -3.13 7.28 3.72
C ILE A 124 -3.44 5.88 4.22
N LEU A 125 -4.61 5.36 3.87
CA LEU A 125 -4.89 3.95 4.01
C LEU A 125 -4.33 3.23 2.78
N SER A 126 -3.35 2.36 3.00
CA SER A 126 -2.74 1.51 1.98
C SER A 126 -3.32 0.10 2.09
N CYS A 127 -3.90 -0.39 0.99
CA CYS A 127 -4.53 -1.70 0.91
C CYS A 127 -3.93 -2.51 -0.23
N GLN A 128 -3.63 -3.78 0.01
CA GLN A 128 -2.96 -4.66 -0.95
C GLN A 128 -3.89 -5.80 -1.40
N PHE A 129 -3.93 -6.04 -2.70
CA PHE A 129 -4.76 -7.07 -3.33
C PHE A 129 -3.93 -7.89 -4.33
N VAL A 130 -4.38 -9.11 -4.58
CA VAL A 130 -3.73 -10.03 -5.52
C VAL A 130 -4.75 -10.77 -6.38
N THR A 131 -4.36 -11.20 -7.58
CA THR A 131 -5.21 -12.03 -8.43
C THR A 131 -5.15 -13.52 -8.06
N ASP A 132 -4.10 -13.94 -7.35
CA ASP A 132 -3.94 -15.28 -6.78
C ASP A 132 -3.33 -15.15 -5.38
N ASN A 133 -4.08 -15.58 -4.37
CA ASN A 133 -3.66 -15.50 -2.97
C ASN A 133 -2.78 -16.66 -2.49
N ASN A 134 -2.39 -17.56 -3.41
CA ASN A 134 -1.43 -18.60 -3.11
C ASN A 134 0.00 -18.03 -3.09
N MET A 135 0.80 -18.53 -2.18
CA MET A 135 2.22 -18.20 -2.07
C MET A 135 3.06 -19.45 -2.28
N SER A 136 4.19 -19.32 -3.00
CA SER A 136 5.16 -20.40 -3.09
C SER A 136 5.83 -20.65 -1.72
N LEU A 137 6.33 -21.89 -1.52
CA LEU A 137 7.08 -22.23 -0.30
C LEU A 137 8.29 -21.31 -0.09
N ILE A 138 8.99 -20.95 -1.17
CA ILE A 138 10.14 -20.05 -1.14
C ILE A 138 9.74 -18.67 -0.63
N ASN A 139 8.62 -18.13 -1.11
CA ASN A 139 8.12 -16.83 -0.68
C ASN A 139 7.68 -16.87 0.79
N ASN A 140 7.05 -17.95 1.24
CA ASN A 140 6.71 -18.13 2.66
C ASN A 140 7.95 -18.10 3.56
N ILE A 141 9.05 -18.74 3.15
CA ILE A 141 10.32 -18.72 3.89
C ILE A 141 10.92 -17.30 3.91
N ARG A 142 10.97 -16.61 2.75
CA ARG A 142 11.49 -15.23 2.65
C ARG A 142 10.74 -14.25 3.54
N ILE A 143 9.42 -14.37 3.65
CA ILE A 143 8.61 -13.55 4.55
C ILE A 143 9.01 -13.79 6.00
N LYS A 144 9.08 -15.05 6.44
CA LYS A 144 9.48 -15.39 7.80
C LYS A 144 10.88 -14.85 8.14
N MET A 145 11.81 -14.93 7.21
CA MET A 145 13.16 -14.35 7.38
C MET A 145 13.13 -12.83 7.48
N LYS A 146 12.33 -12.15 6.66
CA LYS A 146 12.16 -10.69 6.71
C LYS A 146 11.53 -10.27 8.04
N ASP A 147 10.46 -10.92 8.46
CA ASP A 147 9.78 -10.64 9.72
C ASP A 147 10.71 -10.85 10.92
N PHE A 148 11.54 -11.90 10.88
CA PHE A 148 12.58 -12.11 11.89
C PHE A 148 13.60 -10.96 11.92
N ALA A 149 14.07 -10.50 10.75
CA ALA A 149 15.04 -9.42 10.66
C ALA A 149 14.50 -8.07 11.14
N TYR A 150 13.20 -7.79 10.92
CA TYR A 150 12.58 -6.51 11.27
C TYR A 150 11.89 -6.49 12.63
N ILE A 151 11.35 -7.60 13.09
CA ILE A 151 10.50 -7.70 14.29
C ILE A 151 11.14 -8.55 15.38
N GLY A 152 12.19 -9.32 15.05
CA GLY A 152 12.88 -10.21 15.99
C GLY A 152 12.05 -11.42 16.43
N LYS A 153 10.99 -11.76 15.69
CA LYS A 153 10.12 -12.91 15.98
C LYS A 153 9.96 -13.79 14.75
N LEU A 154 10.30 -15.08 14.90
CA LEU A 154 9.88 -16.17 14.01
C LEU A 154 8.50 -16.65 14.48
N PHE A 155 7.49 -16.54 13.64
CA PHE A 155 6.20 -17.20 13.87
C PHE A 155 6.17 -18.57 13.22
#